data_511bef581b11a04b8e3e758824b471b2
#
_entry.id   511bef581b11a04b8e3e758824b471b2
#
_cell.length_a   1.000
_cell.length_b   1.000
_cell.length_c   1.000
_cell.angle_alpha   90.00
_cell.angle_beta   90.00
_cell.angle_gamma   90.00
#
_symmetry.space_group_name_H-M   'P 1'
#
loop_
_entity.id
_entity.type
_entity.pdbx_description
1 polymer ?
#
loop_
_entity_poly.entity_id
_entity_poly.type
_entity_poly.pdbx_seq_one_letter_code
_entity_poly.pdbx_strand_id
1 'polypeptide(L)'
;MCRKAIIFVVLILLAKVVSGQSGVRDSSIRFPYIGVSYGYYIPGGDMSKRFGNASVLGLNTHYKTSSNWIFGFSGSFIFGGDVKQDKLFDQISTSNGQIIGLDGLFADVRVFERGYMAGVTLGKLISFKKPNPNSGITITATAGFIQHKIRIEAIGNTVPQLRNEYKKGYDHLTNGFQLTEFIGYTYFSNRQLINFYGGFEFVQGFTSNRRDYNFDNMTGSDKNRLDLLYGFKVGWILPLYKKKPAAFYLY
;
A
#
# COMPACT_ATOMS: atom_id res chain seq x y z
N MET A 1 25.27 -1.41 -17.95
CA MET A 1 26.19 -1.46 -16.81
C MET A 1 25.71 -0.64 -15.60
N CYS A 2 25.11 0.52 -15.74
CA CYS A 2 24.67 1.38 -14.61
C CYS A 2 23.67 0.75 -13.62
N ARG A 3 22.69 -0.05 -14.06
CA ARG A 3 21.67 -0.64 -13.19
C ARG A 3 22.25 -1.61 -12.14
N LYS A 4 23.24 -2.42 -12.51
CA LYS A 4 23.92 -3.36 -11.58
C LYS A 4 24.77 -2.62 -10.55
N ALA A 5 25.37 -1.50 -10.92
CA ALA A 5 26.16 -0.67 -10.01
C ALA A 5 25.29 0.03 -8.96
N ILE A 6 24.10 0.49 -9.31
CA ILE A 6 23.16 1.12 -8.37
C ILE A 6 22.67 0.11 -7.32
N ILE A 7 22.33 -1.12 -7.75
CA ILE A 7 21.91 -2.20 -6.82
C ILE A 7 23.05 -2.56 -5.87
N PHE A 8 24.27 -2.63 -6.36
CA PHE A 8 25.46 -2.94 -5.54
C PHE A 8 25.79 -1.84 -4.54
N VAL A 9 25.65 -0.57 -4.92
CA VAL A 9 25.81 0.58 -4.01
C VAL A 9 24.75 0.61 -2.93
N VAL A 10 23.49 0.31 -3.27
CA VAL A 10 22.38 0.20 -2.30
C VAL A 10 22.61 -0.96 -1.33
N LEU A 11 23.10 -2.11 -1.80
CA LEU A 11 23.48 -3.25 -0.95
C LEU A 11 24.66 -2.94 -0.02
N ILE A 12 25.67 -2.21 -0.49
CA ILE A 12 26.80 -1.78 0.34
C ILE A 12 26.38 -0.74 1.38
N LEU A 13 25.49 0.17 1.05
CA LEU A 13 24.92 1.13 2.01
C LEU A 13 24.09 0.43 3.08
N LEU A 14 23.35 -0.62 2.71
CA LEU A 14 22.61 -1.45 3.66
C LEU A 14 23.51 -2.29 4.56
N ALA A 15 24.65 -2.80 4.05
CA ALA A 15 25.58 -3.61 4.81
C ALA A 15 26.37 -2.83 5.90
N LYS A 16 26.51 -1.51 5.76
CA LYS A 16 27.19 -0.68 6.78
C LYS A 16 26.32 -0.33 8.01
N VAL A 17 25.05 -0.72 8.01
CA VAL A 17 24.09 -0.39 9.10
C VAL A 17 24.13 -1.42 10.25
N VAL A 18 24.82 -2.54 10.10
CA VAL A 18 24.75 -3.72 11.00
C VAL A 18 25.84 -3.75 12.07
N SER A 19 26.06 -2.67 12.82
CA SER A 19 26.91 -2.79 14.01
C SER A 19 26.62 -1.72 15.04
N GLY A 20 25.86 -2.06 16.05
CA GLY A 20 25.61 -1.17 17.18
C GLY A 20 24.62 -1.74 18.19
N GLN A 21 25.10 -2.62 19.05
CA GLN A 21 24.33 -3.06 20.23
C GLN A 21 24.17 -1.87 21.18
N SER A 22 23.03 -1.24 21.20
CA SER A 22 22.69 -0.24 22.21
C SER A 22 21.29 -0.49 22.73
N GLY A 23 21.17 -0.75 24.01
CA GLY A 23 20.03 -0.50 24.89
C GLY A 23 18.60 -0.82 24.48
N VAL A 24 18.36 -1.56 23.38
CA VAL A 24 16.99 -1.97 22.96
C VAL A 24 16.32 -2.82 24.03
N ARG A 25 17.12 -3.58 24.79
CA ARG A 25 16.65 -4.52 25.80
C ARG A 25 16.16 -3.82 27.06
N ASP A 26 16.83 -2.77 27.48
CA ASP A 26 16.70 -2.25 28.85
C ASP A 26 15.90 -0.96 28.91
N SER A 27 15.81 -0.22 27.82
CA SER A 27 15.12 1.08 27.76
C SER A 27 14.40 1.30 26.44
N SER A 28 13.35 2.18 26.49
CA SER A 28 12.74 2.68 25.28
C SER A 28 13.65 3.69 24.62
N ILE A 29 14.09 3.39 23.40
CA ILE A 29 15.00 4.22 22.62
C ILE A 29 14.30 4.87 21.42
N ARG A 30 14.86 5.98 20.95
CA ARG A 30 14.39 6.69 19.76
C ARG A 30 15.21 6.29 18.55
N PHE A 31 14.54 6.02 17.44
CA PHE A 31 15.19 5.70 16.17
C PHE A 31 14.23 5.85 14.99
N PRO A 32 14.74 6.24 13.81
CA PRO A 32 14.01 6.08 12.56
C PRO A 32 14.04 4.62 12.12
N TYR A 33 13.01 4.21 11.36
CA TYR A 33 12.96 2.90 10.74
C TYR A 33 12.24 2.94 9.40
N ILE A 34 12.58 1.99 8.55
CA ILE A 34 11.91 1.73 7.28
C ILE A 34 11.19 0.40 7.42
N GLY A 35 9.96 0.33 6.96
CA GLY A 35 9.17 -0.90 6.96
C GLY A 35 8.63 -1.20 5.58
N VAL A 36 8.64 -2.49 5.22
CA VAL A 36 7.95 -3.03 4.04
C VAL A 36 6.85 -3.93 4.53
N SER A 37 5.68 -3.83 3.93
CA SER A 37 4.52 -4.62 4.36
C SER A 37 3.76 -5.22 3.18
N TYR A 38 3.08 -6.30 3.49
CA TYR A 38 2.06 -6.90 2.65
C TYR A 38 0.77 -7.03 3.47
N GLY A 39 -0.35 -6.75 2.83
CA GLY A 39 -1.66 -6.93 3.41
C GLY A 39 -2.65 -7.50 2.41
N TYR A 40 -3.65 -8.21 2.94
CA TYR A 40 -4.77 -8.73 2.18
C TYR A 40 -6.06 -8.11 2.71
N TYR A 41 -6.86 -7.54 1.80
CA TYR A 41 -7.98 -6.68 2.14
C TYR A 41 -9.27 -7.13 1.46
N ILE A 42 -10.36 -6.99 2.20
CA ILE A 42 -11.73 -7.17 1.75
C ILE A 42 -12.31 -5.78 1.56
N PRO A 43 -12.82 -5.44 0.37
CA PRO A 43 -13.43 -4.15 0.13
C PRO A 43 -14.81 -4.05 0.76
N GLY A 44 -15.16 -2.84 1.19
CA GLY A 44 -16.48 -2.47 1.68
C GLY A 44 -16.99 -1.18 1.06
N GLY A 45 -18.18 -0.76 1.45
CA GLY A 45 -18.80 0.47 0.93
C GLY A 45 -18.95 0.44 -0.59
N ASP A 46 -18.66 1.58 -1.22
CA ASP A 46 -18.76 1.68 -2.68
C ASP A 46 -17.67 0.94 -3.43
N MET A 47 -16.52 0.68 -2.78
CA MET A 47 -15.42 -0.07 -3.37
C MET A 47 -15.81 -1.52 -3.64
N SER A 48 -16.58 -2.15 -2.75
CA SER A 48 -17.03 -3.55 -2.88
C SER A 48 -18.00 -3.79 -4.04
N LYS A 49 -18.65 -2.73 -4.53
CA LYS A 49 -19.53 -2.78 -5.72
C LYS A 49 -18.71 -2.91 -7.02
N ARG A 50 -17.44 -2.52 -6.98
CA ARG A 50 -16.58 -2.46 -8.16
C ARG A 50 -15.45 -3.49 -8.13
N PHE A 51 -14.92 -3.80 -6.95
CA PHE A 51 -13.78 -4.68 -6.78
C PHE A 51 -14.08 -5.79 -5.77
N GLY A 52 -13.40 -6.89 -5.94
CA GLY A 52 -13.29 -7.94 -4.93
C GLY A 52 -12.05 -7.76 -4.05
N ASN A 53 -11.52 -8.87 -3.54
CA ASN A 53 -10.41 -8.81 -2.61
C ASN A 53 -9.13 -8.28 -3.27
N ALA A 54 -8.39 -7.48 -2.52
CA ALA A 54 -7.18 -6.81 -2.98
C ALA A 54 -5.96 -7.15 -2.12
N SER A 55 -4.80 -7.14 -2.74
CA SER A 55 -3.51 -7.17 -2.08
C SER A 55 -2.91 -5.77 -2.05
N VAL A 56 -2.18 -5.46 -0.98
CA VAL A 56 -1.54 -4.15 -0.79
C VAL A 56 -0.09 -4.35 -0.40
N LEU A 57 0.82 -3.75 -1.17
CA LEU A 57 2.23 -3.64 -0.81
C LEU A 57 2.49 -2.25 -0.25
N GLY A 58 3.09 -2.18 0.93
CA GLY A 58 3.36 -0.92 1.62
C GLY A 58 4.84 -0.70 1.89
N LEU A 59 5.22 0.58 1.86
CA LEU A 59 6.50 1.10 2.32
C LEU A 59 6.22 2.22 3.32
N ASN A 60 6.88 2.18 4.46
CA ASN A 60 6.78 3.23 5.45
C ASN A 60 8.14 3.69 5.94
N THR A 61 8.23 4.97 6.28
CA THR A 61 9.40 5.59 6.91
C THR A 61 8.90 6.31 8.15
N HIS A 62 9.19 5.74 9.30
CA HIS A 62 8.70 6.23 10.57
C HIS A 62 9.83 6.56 11.53
N TYR A 63 9.55 7.46 12.45
CA TYR A 63 10.40 7.77 13.59
C TYR A 63 9.67 7.39 14.88
N LYS A 64 10.30 6.53 15.68
CA LYS A 64 9.85 6.18 17.01
C LYS A 64 10.60 7.01 18.04
N THR A 65 9.86 7.66 18.94
CA THR A 65 10.42 8.43 20.07
C THR A 65 10.75 7.51 21.26
N SER A 66 11.48 8.04 22.24
CA SER A 66 11.70 7.37 23.52
C SER A 66 10.42 7.19 24.36
N SER A 67 9.42 8.04 24.12
CA SER A 67 8.08 7.90 24.73
C SER A 67 7.14 7.01 23.92
N ASN A 68 7.67 6.27 22.92
CA ASN A 68 6.94 5.34 22.06
C ASN A 68 5.89 5.97 21.13
N TRP A 69 5.95 7.28 20.88
CA TRP A 69 5.22 7.88 19.77
C TRP A 69 5.86 7.51 18.45
N ILE A 70 5.03 7.29 17.45
CA ILE A 70 5.43 6.95 16.08
C ILE A 70 4.84 8.00 15.16
N PHE A 71 5.66 8.56 14.28
CA PHE A 71 5.21 9.47 13.24
C PHE A 71 6.08 9.33 11.98
N GLY A 72 5.53 9.63 10.84
CA GLY A 72 6.25 9.54 9.57
C GLY A 72 5.33 9.47 8.37
N PHE A 73 5.82 8.81 7.32
CA PHE A 73 5.14 8.70 6.04
C PHE A 73 4.90 7.23 5.69
N SER A 74 3.75 6.97 5.09
CA SER A 74 3.38 5.67 4.56
C SER A 74 2.92 5.81 3.12
N GLY A 75 3.36 4.89 2.27
CA GLY A 75 2.91 4.75 0.90
C GLY A 75 2.57 3.30 0.61
N SER A 76 1.53 3.05 -0.17
CA SER A 76 1.09 1.69 -0.48
C SER A 76 0.54 1.59 -1.89
N PHE A 77 0.72 0.44 -2.51
CA PHE A 77 0.21 0.09 -3.82
C PHE A 77 -0.86 -1.00 -3.69
N ILE A 78 -2.06 -0.73 -4.24
CA ILE A 78 -3.21 -1.62 -4.24
C ILE A 78 -3.24 -2.37 -5.57
N PHE A 79 -3.46 -3.68 -5.53
CA PHE A 79 -3.65 -4.50 -6.70
C PHE A 79 -4.59 -5.67 -6.44
N GLY A 80 -5.47 -5.93 -7.41
CA GLY A 80 -6.44 -7.02 -7.37
C GLY A 80 -6.76 -7.51 -8.77
N GLY A 81 -7.21 -8.74 -8.88
CA GLY A 81 -7.63 -9.35 -10.15
C GLY A 81 -9.15 -9.48 -10.27
N ASP A 82 -9.87 -9.22 -9.21
CA ASP A 82 -11.32 -9.38 -9.16
C ASP A 82 -12.00 -8.01 -9.36
N VAL A 83 -12.52 -7.79 -10.57
CA VAL A 83 -13.28 -6.59 -10.95
C VAL A 83 -14.71 -6.98 -11.24
N LYS A 84 -15.66 -6.51 -10.44
CA LYS A 84 -17.09 -6.84 -10.47
C LYS A 84 -17.91 -5.95 -11.41
N GLN A 85 -17.34 -5.52 -12.50
CA GLN A 85 -18.01 -4.65 -13.49
C GLN A 85 -18.34 -5.47 -14.76
N ASP A 86 -19.30 -6.39 -14.65
CA ASP A 86 -19.66 -7.33 -15.73
C ASP A 86 -20.12 -6.62 -17.01
N LYS A 87 -20.68 -5.42 -16.88
CA LYS A 87 -21.19 -4.61 -18.01
C LYS A 87 -20.20 -3.56 -18.51
N LEU A 88 -18.94 -3.60 -18.08
CA LEU A 88 -17.94 -2.57 -18.40
C LEU A 88 -17.77 -2.35 -19.91
N PHE A 89 -17.94 -3.40 -20.70
CA PHE A 89 -17.69 -3.39 -22.14
C PHE A 89 -18.94 -3.71 -22.98
N ASP A 90 -20.15 -3.68 -22.41
CA ASP A 90 -21.39 -4.03 -23.12
C ASP A 90 -21.56 -3.23 -24.41
N GLN A 91 -21.15 -1.94 -24.40
CA GLN A 91 -21.28 -1.04 -25.55
C GLN A 91 -20.34 -1.38 -26.74
N ILE A 92 -19.33 -2.20 -26.50
CA ILE A 92 -18.32 -2.59 -27.54
C ILE A 92 -18.24 -4.12 -27.68
N SER A 93 -19.12 -4.84 -27.00
CA SER A 93 -19.19 -6.31 -27.04
C SER A 93 -20.28 -6.77 -27.99
N THR A 94 -20.11 -7.98 -28.53
CA THR A 94 -21.16 -8.72 -29.25
C THR A 94 -22.27 -9.17 -28.28
N SER A 95 -23.36 -9.69 -28.83
CA SER A 95 -24.45 -10.29 -28.04
C SER A 95 -23.99 -11.43 -27.10
N ASN A 96 -22.84 -12.05 -27.41
CA ASN A 96 -22.23 -13.10 -26.61
C ASN A 96 -21.20 -12.56 -25.59
N GLY A 97 -21.09 -11.23 -25.42
CA GLY A 97 -20.15 -10.59 -24.49
C GLY A 97 -18.70 -10.57 -24.93
N GLN A 98 -18.40 -10.90 -26.18
CA GLN A 98 -17.03 -10.93 -26.71
C GLN A 98 -16.73 -9.65 -27.50
N ILE A 99 -15.50 -9.15 -27.43
CA ILE A 99 -15.03 -7.98 -28.16
C ILE A 99 -14.29 -8.46 -29.41
N ILE A 100 -14.63 -7.91 -30.59
CA ILE A 100 -13.96 -8.22 -31.85
C ILE A 100 -12.83 -7.21 -32.06
N GLY A 101 -11.61 -7.71 -32.27
CA GLY A 101 -10.44 -6.92 -32.60
C GLY A 101 -10.41 -6.45 -34.08
N LEU A 102 -9.48 -5.57 -34.39
CA LEU A 102 -9.23 -5.13 -35.78
C LEU A 102 -8.81 -6.26 -36.73
N ASP A 103 -8.29 -7.33 -36.20
CA ASP A 103 -7.89 -8.54 -36.91
C ASP A 103 -9.08 -9.48 -37.19
N GLY A 104 -10.30 -9.11 -36.78
CA GLY A 104 -11.51 -9.90 -36.92
C GLY A 104 -11.61 -11.09 -35.95
N LEU A 105 -10.66 -11.21 -34.99
CA LEU A 105 -10.66 -12.23 -33.97
C LEU A 105 -11.22 -11.71 -32.64
N PHE A 106 -11.57 -12.61 -31.74
CA PHE A 106 -11.95 -12.21 -30.38
C PHE A 106 -10.75 -11.72 -29.61
N ALA A 107 -10.89 -10.51 -29.04
CA ALA A 107 -9.83 -9.87 -28.27
C ALA A 107 -9.75 -10.43 -26.86
N ASP A 108 -8.56 -10.76 -26.35
CA ASP A 108 -8.31 -11.05 -24.94
C ASP A 108 -8.16 -9.71 -24.19
N VAL A 109 -9.20 -9.35 -23.42
CA VAL A 109 -9.24 -8.14 -22.63
C VAL A 109 -9.33 -8.52 -21.15
N ARG A 110 -8.34 -8.07 -20.39
CA ARG A 110 -8.23 -8.32 -18.95
C ARG A 110 -8.37 -7.03 -18.16
N VAL A 111 -9.03 -7.13 -17.02
CA VAL A 111 -9.26 -6.01 -16.10
C VAL A 111 -8.67 -6.32 -14.72
N PHE A 112 -8.11 -5.29 -14.09
CA PHE A 112 -7.47 -5.40 -12.78
C PHE A 112 -7.77 -4.15 -11.96
N GLU A 113 -7.85 -4.32 -10.66
CA GLU A 113 -7.74 -3.19 -9.74
C GLU A 113 -6.30 -2.71 -9.64
N ARG A 114 -6.09 -1.40 -9.71
CA ARG A 114 -4.81 -0.74 -9.42
C ARG A 114 -5.06 0.55 -8.68
N GLY A 115 -4.28 0.76 -7.62
CA GLY A 115 -4.38 1.97 -6.83
C GLY A 115 -3.11 2.25 -6.04
N TYR A 116 -3.08 3.39 -5.41
CA TYR A 116 -2.06 3.75 -4.44
C TYR A 116 -2.64 4.60 -3.32
N MET A 117 -2.00 4.53 -2.19
CA MET A 117 -2.28 5.33 -1.01
C MET A 117 -0.99 5.98 -0.55
N ALA A 118 -1.08 7.22 -0.07
CA ALA A 118 0.05 7.91 0.54
C ALA A 118 -0.45 8.85 1.63
N GLY A 119 0.28 8.92 2.76
CA GLY A 119 -0.16 9.76 3.86
C GLY A 119 0.87 9.93 4.97
N VAL A 120 0.49 10.76 5.93
CA VAL A 120 1.24 11.02 7.16
C VAL A 120 0.65 10.17 8.26
N THR A 121 1.52 9.45 8.97
CA THR A 121 1.17 8.54 10.04
C THR A 121 1.52 9.14 11.39
N LEU A 122 0.60 9.02 12.33
CA LEU A 122 0.79 9.29 13.76
C LEU A 122 0.27 8.11 14.56
N GLY A 123 0.98 7.74 15.63
CA GLY A 123 0.53 6.66 16.49
C GLY A 123 1.37 6.46 17.74
N LYS A 124 1.05 5.39 18.45
CA LYS A 124 1.69 5.04 19.70
C LYS A 124 1.92 3.55 19.80
N LEU A 125 3.07 3.18 20.33
CA LEU A 125 3.38 1.82 20.76
C LEU A 125 3.18 1.73 22.28
N ILE A 126 2.31 0.83 22.72
CA ILE A 126 2.01 0.54 24.11
C ILE A 126 2.82 -0.70 24.49
N SER A 127 3.91 -0.49 25.22
CA SER A 127 4.82 -1.56 25.61
C SER A 127 4.42 -2.19 26.93
N PHE A 128 4.47 -3.51 27.00
CA PHE A 128 4.29 -4.29 28.24
C PHE A 128 5.63 -4.65 28.89
N LYS A 129 6.73 -4.02 28.49
CA LYS A 129 8.11 -4.25 28.95
C LYS A 129 8.69 -5.64 28.61
N LYS A 130 7.90 -6.57 28.10
CA LYS A 130 8.34 -7.89 27.62
C LYS A 130 7.98 -8.02 26.13
N PRO A 131 8.88 -8.48 25.27
CA PRO A 131 10.27 -8.92 25.51
C PRO A 131 11.23 -7.76 25.78
N ASN A 132 10.85 -6.52 25.44
CA ASN A 132 11.61 -5.30 25.71
C ASN A 132 10.69 -4.06 25.66
N PRO A 133 11.15 -2.88 26.16
CA PRO A 133 10.33 -1.65 26.18
C PRO A 133 10.00 -1.04 24.81
N ASN A 134 10.55 -1.57 23.72
CA ASN A 134 10.33 -1.08 22.35
C ASN A 134 9.34 -1.95 21.57
N SER A 135 8.90 -3.07 22.14
CA SER A 135 7.90 -3.97 21.54
C SER A 135 6.56 -3.86 22.25
N GLY A 136 5.46 -4.03 21.53
CA GLY A 136 4.12 -3.95 22.14
C GLY A 136 3.00 -3.75 21.12
N ILE A 137 1.81 -3.45 21.63
CA ILE A 137 0.66 -3.11 20.81
C ILE A 137 0.91 -1.74 20.17
N THR A 138 0.75 -1.67 18.87
CA THR A 138 0.90 -0.44 18.08
C THR A 138 -0.45 -0.04 17.52
N ILE A 139 -0.81 1.21 17.78
CA ILE A 139 -2.01 1.84 17.23
C ILE A 139 -1.53 3.04 16.43
N THR A 140 -1.86 3.10 15.14
CA THR A 140 -1.53 4.23 14.27
C THR A 140 -2.74 4.68 13.48
N ALA A 141 -2.79 5.99 13.20
CA ALA A 141 -3.69 6.60 12.24
C ALA A 141 -2.87 7.26 11.13
N THR A 142 -3.27 7.06 9.89
CA THR A 142 -2.64 7.67 8.72
C THR A 142 -3.69 8.47 7.96
N ALA A 143 -3.43 9.76 7.79
CA ALA A 143 -4.27 10.65 6.98
C ALA A 143 -3.55 11.01 5.69
N GLY A 144 -4.27 10.99 4.56
CA GLY A 144 -3.62 11.24 3.27
C GLY A 144 -4.53 11.09 2.07
N PHE A 145 -4.00 10.54 1.02
CA PHE A 145 -4.61 10.43 -0.30
C PHE A 145 -4.72 8.98 -0.75
N ILE A 146 -5.86 8.63 -1.34
CA ILE A 146 -6.09 7.35 -2.01
C ILE A 146 -6.50 7.59 -3.45
N GLN A 147 -6.00 6.76 -4.36
CA GLN A 147 -6.46 6.68 -5.73
C GLN A 147 -6.54 5.23 -6.17
N HIS A 148 -7.61 4.88 -6.87
CA HIS A 148 -7.74 3.58 -7.51
C HIS A 148 -8.48 3.69 -8.85
N LYS A 149 -8.29 2.69 -9.69
CA LYS A 149 -8.94 2.61 -11.00
C LYS A 149 -8.98 1.18 -11.51
N ILE A 150 -9.80 0.94 -12.53
CA ILE A 150 -9.75 -0.28 -13.34
C ILE A 150 -8.62 -0.13 -14.35
N ARG A 151 -7.63 -1.02 -14.28
CA ARG A 151 -6.60 -1.16 -15.32
C ARG A 151 -7.09 -2.15 -16.34
N ILE A 152 -7.18 -1.71 -17.59
CA ILE A 152 -7.63 -2.50 -18.72
C ILE A 152 -6.41 -2.85 -19.57
N GLU A 153 -6.26 -4.12 -19.91
CA GLU A 153 -5.19 -4.64 -20.78
C GLU A 153 -5.83 -5.42 -21.92
N ALA A 154 -5.78 -4.85 -23.12
CA ALA A 154 -6.14 -5.55 -24.37
C ALA A 154 -4.86 -6.16 -24.95
N ILE A 155 -4.76 -7.48 -24.93
CA ILE A 155 -3.59 -8.20 -25.44
C ILE A 155 -3.52 -8.03 -26.95
N GLY A 156 -2.31 -7.83 -27.49
CA GLY A 156 -2.11 -7.56 -28.92
C GLY A 156 -2.56 -6.16 -29.36
N ASN A 157 -3.14 -5.37 -28.46
CA ASN A 157 -3.60 -4.00 -28.75
C ASN A 157 -4.56 -3.92 -29.96
N THR A 158 -5.42 -4.91 -30.14
CA THR A 158 -6.32 -5.06 -31.28
C THR A 158 -7.61 -4.26 -31.15
N VAL A 159 -7.93 -3.72 -29.98
CA VAL A 159 -9.19 -2.99 -29.71
C VAL A 159 -8.95 -1.48 -29.65
N PRO A 160 -9.29 -0.70 -30.70
CA PRO A 160 -9.06 0.76 -30.72
C PRO A 160 -9.77 1.51 -29.61
N GLN A 161 -10.98 1.07 -29.22
CA GLN A 161 -11.82 1.66 -28.18
C GLN A 161 -11.18 1.53 -26.79
N LEU A 162 -10.20 0.65 -26.62
CA LEU A 162 -9.48 0.46 -25.37
C LEU A 162 -8.04 1.00 -25.44
N ARG A 163 -7.73 1.90 -26.40
CA ARG A 163 -6.42 2.53 -26.55
C ARG A 163 -6.43 3.98 -26.05
N ASN A 164 -5.26 4.45 -25.61
CA ASN A 164 -4.98 5.85 -25.30
C ASN A 164 -6.09 6.54 -24.45
N GLU A 165 -6.62 7.65 -24.93
CA GLU A 165 -7.60 8.47 -24.24
C GLU A 165 -8.97 7.76 -24.09
N TYR A 166 -9.39 6.96 -25.08
CA TYR A 166 -10.66 6.23 -25.03
C TYR A 166 -10.75 5.28 -23.83
N LYS A 167 -9.64 4.68 -23.45
CA LYS A 167 -9.55 3.82 -22.28
C LYS A 167 -9.97 4.52 -20.98
N LYS A 168 -9.80 5.84 -20.90
CA LYS A 168 -10.19 6.63 -19.73
C LYS A 168 -11.70 6.61 -19.48
N GLY A 169 -12.52 6.41 -20.51
CA GLY A 169 -13.98 6.28 -20.36
C GLY A 169 -14.42 5.00 -19.66
N TYR A 170 -13.51 4.01 -19.51
CA TYR A 170 -13.81 2.72 -18.87
C TYR A 170 -13.03 2.50 -17.57
N ASP A 171 -12.04 3.33 -17.24
CA ASP A 171 -11.13 3.04 -16.12
C ASP A 171 -11.65 3.44 -14.74
N HIS A 172 -12.75 4.18 -14.67
CA HIS A 172 -13.39 4.63 -13.43
C HIS A 172 -12.43 5.21 -12.41
N LEU A 173 -11.49 6.05 -12.85
CA LEU A 173 -10.50 6.66 -11.97
C LEU A 173 -11.15 7.41 -10.83
N THR A 174 -10.85 7.00 -9.62
CA THR A 174 -11.42 7.51 -8.38
C THR A 174 -10.30 7.90 -7.43
N ASN A 175 -10.40 9.07 -6.81
CA ASN A 175 -9.45 9.49 -5.78
C ASN A 175 -10.07 10.44 -4.76
N GLY A 176 -9.40 10.60 -3.63
CA GLY A 176 -9.82 11.49 -2.58
C GLY A 176 -8.97 11.39 -1.32
N PHE A 177 -9.49 11.95 -0.24
CA PHE A 177 -8.89 11.86 1.08
C PHE A 177 -9.05 10.46 1.66
N GLN A 178 -8.05 9.98 2.41
CA GLN A 178 -8.15 8.75 3.18
C GLN A 178 -7.81 8.96 4.65
N LEU A 179 -8.45 8.15 5.48
CA LEU A 179 -8.06 7.87 6.85
C LEU A 179 -7.83 6.36 6.98
N THR A 180 -6.70 5.98 7.58
CA THR A 180 -6.34 4.57 7.78
C THR A 180 -5.97 4.35 9.22
N GLU A 181 -6.63 3.43 9.89
CA GLU A 181 -6.33 3.01 11.25
C GLU A 181 -5.69 1.61 11.24
N PHE A 182 -4.63 1.45 12.02
CA PHE A 182 -3.98 0.16 12.21
C PHE A 182 -3.88 -0.15 13.70
N ILE A 183 -4.22 -1.37 14.06
CA ILE A 183 -4.00 -1.95 15.39
C ILE A 183 -3.32 -3.30 15.24
N GLY A 184 -2.19 -3.47 15.89
CA GLY A 184 -1.43 -4.71 15.79
C GLY A 184 -0.31 -4.78 16.81
N TYR A 185 0.54 -5.79 16.67
CA TYR A 185 1.70 -5.97 17.51
C TYR A 185 2.97 -5.67 16.72
N THR A 186 3.86 -4.88 17.31
CA THR A 186 5.19 -4.59 16.76
C THR A 186 6.25 -5.20 17.64
N TYR A 187 7.13 -5.99 17.02
CA TYR A 187 8.25 -6.64 17.67
C TYR A 187 9.59 -6.08 17.19
N PHE A 188 10.37 -5.56 18.12
CA PHE A 188 11.77 -5.19 17.90
C PHE A 188 12.67 -6.17 18.67
N SER A 189 13.49 -6.91 17.93
CA SER A 189 14.38 -7.92 18.52
C SER A 189 15.48 -7.31 19.38
N ASN A 190 15.77 -7.95 20.52
CA ASN A 190 16.92 -7.62 21.34
C ASN A 190 18.25 -7.77 20.60
N ARG A 191 18.31 -8.65 19.60
CA ARG A 191 19.46 -8.85 18.70
C ARG A 191 19.43 -7.94 17.46
N GLN A 192 18.40 -7.09 17.32
CA GLN A 192 18.23 -6.09 16.25
C GLN A 192 18.09 -6.66 14.82
N LEU A 193 18.06 -7.97 14.63
CA LEU A 193 18.07 -8.62 13.31
C LEU A 193 16.66 -8.89 12.77
N ILE A 194 15.74 -9.29 13.66
CA ILE A 194 14.38 -9.70 13.26
C ILE A 194 13.40 -8.74 13.90
N ASN A 195 12.82 -7.85 13.10
CA ASN A 195 11.82 -6.89 13.56
C ASN A 195 10.64 -6.93 12.61
N PHE A 196 9.46 -7.11 13.16
CA PHE A 196 8.24 -7.24 12.37
C PHE A 196 7.05 -6.62 13.08
N TYR A 197 5.99 -6.42 12.34
CA TYR A 197 4.69 -6.08 12.90
C TYR A 197 3.60 -6.82 12.13
N GLY A 198 2.46 -7.01 12.80
CA GLY A 198 1.29 -7.58 12.18
C GLY A 198 0.04 -7.18 12.93
N GLY A 199 -1.07 -7.04 12.21
CA GLY A 199 -2.32 -6.61 12.79
C GLY A 199 -3.38 -6.31 11.76
N PHE A 200 -4.46 -5.71 12.22
CA PHE A 200 -5.59 -5.32 11.40
C PHE A 200 -5.47 -3.86 10.98
N GLU A 201 -5.84 -3.60 9.75
CA GLU A 201 -5.88 -2.26 9.17
C GLU A 201 -7.27 -2.00 8.57
N PHE A 202 -7.78 -0.81 8.83
CA PHE A 202 -9.02 -0.31 8.30
C PHE A 202 -8.76 0.97 7.52
N VAL A 203 -9.20 1.03 6.26
CA VAL A 203 -9.04 2.20 5.38
C VAL A 203 -10.41 2.76 5.05
N GLN A 204 -10.57 4.06 5.23
CA GLN A 204 -11.74 4.85 4.85
C GLN A 204 -11.32 5.86 3.79
N GLY A 205 -11.79 5.71 2.56
CA GLY A 205 -11.57 6.61 1.45
C GLY A 205 -12.80 7.46 1.17
N PHE A 206 -12.69 8.76 1.37
CA PHE A 206 -13.70 9.75 0.97
C PHE A 206 -13.33 10.23 -0.43
N THR A 207 -13.89 9.58 -1.44
CA THR A 207 -13.43 9.68 -2.81
C THR A 207 -14.49 10.19 -3.75
N SER A 208 -14.10 10.56 -4.95
CA SER A 208 -15.01 10.87 -6.05
C SER A 208 -14.41 10.43 -7.38
N ASN A 209 -15.26 10.09 -8.33
CA ASN A 209 -14.84 9.78 -9.69
C ASN A 209 -14.22 11.04 -10.33
N ARG A 210 -13.12 10.86 -11.08
CA ARG A 210 -12.37 11.94 -11.74
C ARG A 210 -12.54 11.92 -13.26
N ARG A 211 -13.40 11.05 -13.78
CA ARG A 211 -13.77 11.03 -15.19
C ARG A 211 -15.03 11.85 -15.42
N ASP A 212 -15.02 12.68 -16.43
CA ASP A 212 -16.18 13.51 -16.79
C ASP A 212 -17.33 12.66 -17.31
N TYR A 213 -17.01 11.52 -17.92
CA TYR A 213 -17.97 10.62 -18.52
C TYR A 213 -17.50 9.16 -18.45
N ASN A 214 -18.43 8.26 -18.15
CA ASN A 214 -18.20 6.81 -18.13
C ASN A 214 -18.95 6.19 -19.32
N PHE A 215 -18.24 5.44 -20.16
CA PHE A 215 -18.81 4.85 -21.38
C PHE A 215 -19.65 3.60 -21.12
N ASP A 216 -19.45 2.93 -19.98
CA ASP A 216 -20.22 1.74 -19.61
C ASP A 216 -21.68 2.06 -19.31
N ASN A 217 -21.95 3.16 -18.63
CA ASN A 217 -23.30 3.56 -18.21
C ASN A 217 -23.81 4.82 -18.93
N MET A 218 -23.02 5.38 -19.86
CA MET A 218 -23.35 6.59 -20.62
C MET A 218 -23.77 7.77 -19.74
N THR A 219 -23.18 7.88 -18.54
CA THR A 219 -23.50 8.95 -17.59
C THR A 219 -22.26 9.74 -17.20
N GLY A 220 -22.47 10.96 -16.71
CA GLY A 220 -21.44 11.74 -16.05
C GLY A 220 -20.95 11.07 -14.76
N SER A 221 -19.89 11.62 -14.21
CA SER A 221 -19.23 11.06 -13.04
C SER A 221 -20.17 10.98 -11.83
N ASP A 222 -20.12 9.86 -11.12
CA ASP A 222 -20.76 9.69 -9.82
C ASP A 222 -20.15 10.65 -8.79
N LYS A 223 -21.04 11.12 -7.93
CA LYS A 223 -20.73 12.00 -6.82
C LYS A 223 -19.95 11.24 -5.72
N ASN A 224 -19.81 11.86 -4.58
CA ASN A 224 -19.05 11.39 -3.43
C ASN A 224 -19.27 9.89 -3.12
N ARG A 225 -18.18 9.19 -2.86
CA ARG A 225 -18.13 7.76 -2.58
C ARG A 225 -17.46 7.53 -1.23
N LEU A 226 -17.86 6.48 -0.54
CA LEU A 226 -17.18 5.94 0.62
C LEU A 226 -16.58 4.59 0.27
N ASP A 227 -15.30 4.58 0.03
CA ASP A 227 -14.53 3.38 -0.29
C ASP A 227 -13.87 2.84 0.98
N LEU A 228 -14.14 1.59 1.33
CA LEU A 228 -13.65 0.96 2.55
C LEU A 228 -12.78 -0.24 2.21
N LEU A 229 -11.71 -0.45 3.02
CA LEU A 229 -10.89 -1.67 2.97
C LEU A 229 -10.65 -2.17 4.39
N TYR A 230 -10.87 -3.45 4.60
CA TYR A 230 -10.63 -4.15 5.86
C TYR A 230 -9.59 -5.22 5.61
N GLY A 231 -8.46 -5.18 6.30
CA GLY A 231 -7.42 -6.15 6.01
C GLY A 231 -6.55 -6.55 7.19
N PHE A 232 -5.82 -7.62 6.96
CA PHE A 232 -4.71 -8.03 7.80
C PHE A 232 -3.40 -7.67 7.13
N LYS A 233 -2.51 -7.02 7.87
CA LYS A 233 -1.24 -6.50 7.38
C LYS A 233 -0.10 -7.06 8.20
N VAL A 234 0.94 -7.52 7.52
CA VAL A 234 2.21 -7.92 8.13
C VAL A 234 3.34 -7.13 7.48
N GLY A 235 4.36 -6.84 8.25
CA GLY A 235 5.50 -6.10 7.72
C GLY A 235 6.79 -6.41 8.44
N TRP A 236 7.89 -6.24 7.71
CA TRP A 236 9.24 -6.30 8.22
C TRP A 236 9.78 -4.89 8.42
N ILE A 237 10.56 -4.71 9.50
CA ILE A 237 11.09 -3.41 9.90
C ILE A 237 12.62 -3.45 9.87
N LEU A 238 13.22 -2.43 9.27
CA LEU A 238 14.64 -2.14 9.33
C LEU A 238 14.87 -0.90 10.21
N PRO A 239 15.21 -1.06 11.50
CA PRO A 239 15.50 0.07 12.37
C PRO A 239 16.90 0.63 12.10
N LEU A 240 17.03 1.94 12.09
CA LEU A 240 18.29 2.65 11.87
C LEU A 240 18.83 3.17 13.22
N TYR A 241 19.43 2.30 13.99
CA TYR A 241 19.96 2.65 15.31
C TYR A 241 21.23 3.50 15.22
N LYS A 242 21.32 4.55 16.08
CA LYS A 242 22.58 5.29 16.25
C LYS A 242 23.58 4.45 17.02
N LYS A 243 24.81 4.34 16.54
CA LYS A 243 25.92 3.73 17.27
C LYS A 243 26.20 4.57 18.52
N LYS A 244 26.27 3.96 19.71
CA LYS A 244 26.91 4.59 20.86
C LYS A 244 28.44 4.50 20.66
N PRO A 245 29.21 5.53 21.01
CA PRO A 245 30.67 5.41 21.07
C PRO A 245 31.04 4.26 22.02
N ALA A 246 32.02 3.45 21.65
CA ALA A 246 32.55 2.48 22.55
C ALA A 246 33.17 3.22 23.76
N ALA A 247 32.74 2.88 24.98
CA ALA A 247 33.37 3.41 26.16
C ALA A 247 34.76 2.79 26.24
N PHE A 248 35.77 3.59 25.99
CA PHE A 248 37.16 3.18 26.25
C PHE A 248 37.39 3.24 27.77
N TYR A 249 37.50 2.09 28.39
CA TYR A 249 38.07 1.99 29.74
C TYR A 249 39.57 2.02 29.59
N LEU A 250 40.20 3.15 29.96
CA LEU A 250 41.64 3.20 30.22
C LEU A 250 41.86 2.60 31.63
N TYR A 251 42.56 1.47 31.69
CA TYR A 251 43.04 0.90 32.92
C TYR A 251 44.41 1.52 33.26
#